data_b0a7d8a34debf06ff05de4bce27a9e76
#
_entry.id   b0a7d8a34debf06ff05de4bce27a9e76
#
_cell.length_a   1.000
_cell.length_b   1.000
_cell.length_c   1.000
_cell.angle_alpha   90.00
_cell.angle_beta   90.00
_cell.angle_gamma   90.00
#
_symmetry.space_group_name_H-M   'P 1'
#
loop_
_entity.id
_entity.type
_entity.pdbx_description
1 polymer ?
#
loop_
_entity_poly.entity_id
_entity_poly.type
_entity_poly.pdbx_seq_one_letter_code
_entity_poly.pdbx_strand_id
1 'polypeptide(L)'
;MTLKFEGYGYLITGSTSGIGQGIAKELLENGANVVINYAHNEDNANETRELFKQYENQTLFIKADVSNENDVKDMFDKISKRFGRLDGLVNNAVYDKIFSIEDLSVEEYRKELDVNVVGRWLCSKYAIPLLKESKRPRIINIASRLGTKPIDDSVAYCTSEAATMMLTQCCALELTPKYGIKVNTVSPSMTLTPFARKSYTEEEIKETANRNPSKRLGEVKDTVNAVLFLLSDKADYINGENLNVNGGILLK
;
A
#
# COMPACT_ATOMS: atom_id res chain seq x y z
N MET A 1 16.42 -7.05 16.41
CA MET A 1 17.20 -6.16 15.51
C MET A 1 16.27 -5.00 15.17
N THR A 2 16.49 -3.83 15.78
CA THR A 2 15.55 -2.70 15.68
C THR A 2 15.74 -1.99 14.32
N LEU A 3 14.66 -1.84 13.57
CA LEU A 3 14.62 -0.98 12.39
C LEU A 3 14.55 0.48 12.87
N LYS A 4 15.32 1.37 12.24
CA LYS A 4 15.37 2.78 12.63
C LYS A 4 14.67 3.62 11.56
N PHE A 5 13.61 4.31 11.95
CA PHE A 5 12.84 5.22 11.09
C PHE A 5 12.78 6.65 11.65
N GLU A 6 13.49 6.93 12.73
CA GLU A 6 13.49 8.22 13.42
C GLU A 6 13.88 9.36 12.47
N GLY A 7 13.01 10.37 12.38
CA GLY A 7 13.20 11.55 11.54
C GLY A 7 13.00 11.35 10.03
N TYR A 8 12.66 10.14 9.58
CA TYR A 8 12.29 9.87 8.18
C TYR A 8 10.82 10.18 7.92
N GLY A 9 10.49 10.61 6.70
CA GLY A 9 9.13 10.95 6.27
C GLY A 9 8.55 9.91 5.32
N TYR A 10 7.32 9.44 5.60
CA TYR A 10 6.62 8.44 4.78
C TYR A 10 5.20 8.89 4.42
N LEU A 11 4.80 8.68 3.17
CA LEU A 11 3.41 8.77 2.75
C LEU A 11 2.83 7.36 2.60
N ILE A 12 1.69 7.09 3.24
CA ILE A 12 0.94 5.86 3.05
C ILE A 12 -0.45 6.23 2.50
N THR A 13 -0.78 5.77 1.29
CA THR A 13 -2.11 6.00 0.72
C THR A 13 -3.13 5.02 1.29
N GLY A 14 -4.38 5.49 1.51
CA GLY A 14 -5.44 4.65 2.10
C GLY A 14 -5.10 4.15 3.50
N SER A 15 -4.56 5.01 4.37
CA SER A 15 -3.97 4.60 5.65
C SER A 15 -4.83 4.87 6.88
N THR A 16 -6.14 5.03 6.71
CA THR A 16 -7.09 5.16 7.83
C THR A 16 -7.75 3.84 8.25
N SER A 17 -7.31 2.72 7.70
CA SER A 17 -7.78 1.38 8.09
C SER A 17 -6.82 0.28 7.66
N GLY A 18 -7.01 -0.93 8.19
CA GLY A 18 -6.38 -2.16 7.71
C GLY A 18 -4.86 -2.13 7.65
N ILE A 19 -4.31 -2.60 6.52
CA ILE A 19 -2.87 -2.71 6.30
C ILE A 19 -2.20 -1.33 6.35
N GLY A 20 -2.78 -0.33 5.67
CA GLY A 20 -2.23 1.02 5.63
C GLY A 20 -2.14 1.68 7.01
N GLN A 21 -3.18 1.52 7.84
CA GLN A 21 -3.16 2.02 9.22
C GLN A 21 -2.12 1.28 10.08
N GLY A 22 -1.98 -0.04 9.89
CA GLY A 22 -0.97 -0.83 10.57
C GLY A 22 0.46 -0.40 10.21
N ILE A 23 0.74 -0.12 8.94
CA ILE A 23 2.03 0.40 8.48
C ILE A 23 2.31 1.77 9.11
N ALA A 24 1.32 2.67 9.06
CA ALA A 24 1.44 4.01 9.63
C ALA A 24 1.74 3.96 11.13
N LYS A 25 1.01 3.11 11.87
CA LYS A 25 1.21 2.91 13.31
C LYS A 25 2.64 2.49 13.63
N GLU A 26 3.11 1.44 12.98
CA GLU A 26 4.43 0.88 13.25
C GLU A 26 5.57 1.86 12.90
N LEU A 27 5.40 2.65 11.82
CA LEU A 27 6.36 3.71 11.47
C LEU A 27 6.38 4.81 12.54
N LEU A 28 5.23 5.26 13.04
CA LEU A 28 5.13 6.26 14.12
C LEU A 28 5.76 5.76 15.43
N GLU A 29 5.51 4.51 15.81
CA GLU A 29 6.09 3.87 17.00
C GLU A 29 7.63 3.77 16.90
N ASN A 30 8.17 3.76 15.68
CA ASN A 30 9.61 3.77 15.41
C ASN A 30 10.16 5.18 15.07
N GLY A 31 9.45 6.25 15.42
CA GLY A 31 9.91 7.64 15.37
C GLY A 31 9.84 8.33 14.01
N ALA A 32 9.13 7.74 13.04
CA ALA A 32 8.94 8.34 11.71
C ALA A 32 7.93 9.49 11.72
N ASN A 33 8.02 10.36 10.73
CA ASN A 33 6.95 11.27 10.34
C ASN A 33 6.07 10.59 9.27
N VAL A 34 4.76 10.65 9.43
CA VAL A 34 3.84 9.90 8.58
C VAL A 34 2.72 10.77 8.03
N VAL A 35 2.56 10.74 6.70
CA VAL A 35 1.40 11.30 6.02
C VAL A 35 0.34 10.22 5.91
N ILE A 36 -0.82 10.48 6.50
CA ILE A 36 -2.02 9.65 6.50
C ILE A 36 -2.94 10.16 5.39
N ASN A 37 -3.07 9.39 4.31
CA ASN A 37 -3.98 9.74 3.22
C ASN A 37 -5.27 8.92 3.29
N TYR A 38 -6.38 9.55 2.95
CA TYR A 38 -7.70 8.94 2.78
C TYR A 38 -8.51 9.70 1.73
N ALA A 39 -9.50 9.04 1.09
CA ALA A 39 -10.32 9.68 0.05
C ALA A 39 -11.72 10.05 0.57
N HIS A 40 -12.47 9.10 1.10
CA HIS A 40 -13.91 9.29 1.32
C HIS A 40 -14.37 9.05 2.76
N ASN A 41 -13.73 8.15 3.51
CA ASN A 41 -14.19 7.75 4.83
C ASN A 41 -13.64 8.67 5.93
N GLU A 42 -14.43 9.70 6.26
CA GLU A 42 -14.06 10.68 7.31
C GLU A 42 -14.14 10.07 8.71
N ASP A 43 -15.05 9.12 8.95
CA ASP A 43 -15.18 8.47 10.26
C ASP A 43 -13.92 7.67 10.58
N ASN A 44 -13.45 6.84 9.64
CA ASN A 44 -12.18 6.14 9.79
C ASN A 44 -11.00 7.10 9.98
N ALA A 45 -11.02 8.26 9.30
CA ALA A 45 -9.98 9.27 9.46
C ALA A 45 -10.01 9.89 10.88
N ASN A 46 -11.19 10.15 11.44
CA ASN A 46 -11.35 10.67 12.79
C ASN A 46 -10.94 9.64 13.84
N GLU A 47 -11.35 8.39 13.70
CA GLU A 47 -10.90 7.29 14.57
C GLU A 47 -9.37 7.14 14.55
N THR A 48 -8.77 7.27 13.36
CA THR A 48 -7.31 7.18 13.21
C THR A 48 -6.60 8.39 13.82
N ARG A 49 -7.19 9.61 13.77
CA ARG A 49 -6.66 10.79 14.46
C ARG A 49 -6.62 10.59 15.98
N GLU A 50 -7.69 10.06 16.57
CA GLU A 50 -7.69 9.75 18.00
C GLU A 50 -6.69 8.64 18.35
N LEU A 51 -6.59 7.59 17.53
CA LEU A 51 -5.60 6.51 17.72
C LEU A 51 -4.15 7.03 17.70
N PHE A 52 -3.85 8.01 16.84
CA PHE A 52 -2.51 8.57 16.65
C PHE A 52 -2.29 9.90 17.38
N LYS A 53 -3.17 10.29 18.29
CA LYS A 53 -3.13 11.56 19.02
C LYS A 53 -1.79 11.83 19.70
N GLN A 54 -1.19 10.80 20.29
CA GLN A 54 0.15 10.91 20.90
C GLN A 54 1.27 11.23 19.90
N TYR A 55 1.03 11.04 18.58
CA TYR A 55 1.95 11.30 17.48
C TYR A 55 1.53 12.51 16.63
N GLU A 56 0.71 13.43 17.15
CA GLU A 56 0.15 14.56 16.37
C GLU A 56 1.22 15.40 15.66
N ASN A 57 2.39 15.61 16.30
CA ASN A 57 3.49 16.35 15.70
C ASN A 57 4.21 15.63 14.57
N GLN A 58 4.07 14.31 14.50
CA GLN A 58 4.68 13.43 13.50
C GLN A 58 3.69 13.05 12.38
N THR A 59 2.40 13.39 12.53
CA THR A 59 1.37 13.03 11.56
C THR A 59 0.90 14.22 10.72
N LEU A 60 0.54 13.95 9.48
CA LEU A 60 -0.16 14.88 8.60
C LEU A 60 -1.30 14.14 7.89
N PHE A 61 -2.54 14.49 8.21
CA PHE A 61 -3.73 13.91 7.57
C PHE A 61 -4.10 14.69 6.31
N ILE A 62 -4.20 14.01 5.18
CA ILE A 62 -4.56 14.63 3.90
C ILE A 62 -5.69 13.83 3.24
N LYS A 63 -6.84 14.50 3.03
CA LYS A 63 -7.90 14.01 2.17
C LYS A 63 -7.51 14.26 0.71
N ALA A 64 -7.38 13.17 -0.07
CA ALA A 64 -7.10 13.20 -1.49
C ALA A 64 -7.48 11.86 -2.13
N ASP A 65 -8.16 11.89 -3.26
CA ASP A 65 -8.43 10.71 -4.08
C ASP A 65 -7.22 10.48 -5.00
N VAL A 66 -6.57 9.33 -4.87
CA VAL A 66 -5.38 8.99 -5.65
C VAL A 66 -5.66 8.85 -7.15
N SER A 67 -6.91 8.59 -7.56
CA SER A 67 -7.32 8.55 -8.96
C SER A 67 -7.48 9.93 -9.59
N ASN A 68 -7.53 10.98 -8.78
CA ASN A 68 -7.64 12.37 -9.23
C ASN A 68 -6.27 13.05 -9.24
N GLU A 69 -5.76 13.39 -10.42
CA GLU A 69 -4.42 13.99 -10.56
C GLU A 69 -4.28 15.32 -9.81
N ASN A 70 -5.35 16.16 -9.73
CA ASN A 70 -5.28 17.43 -9.01
C ASN A 70 -5.20 17.21 -7.49
N ASP A 71 -5.98 16.27 -6.97
CA ASP A 71 -5.90 15.90 -5.54
C ASP A 71 -4.50 15.40 -5.19
N VAL A 72 -3.90 14.58 -6.07
CA VAL A 72 -2.53 14.07 -5.88
C VAL A 72 -1.52 15.21 -5.89
N LYS A 73 -1.59 16.16 -6.85
CA LYS A 73 -0.73 17.35 -6.89
C LYS A 73 -0.82 18.14 -5.59
N ASP A 74 -2.05 18.48 -5.17
CA ASP A 74 -2.30 19.23 -3.95
C ASP A 74 -1.79 18.50 -2.70
N MET A 75 -1.92 17.17 -2.67
CA MET A 75 -1.36 16.34 -1.58
C MET A 75 0.15 16.49 -1.52
N PHE A 76 0.87 16.33 -2.63
CA PHE A 76 2.33 16.46 -2.64
C PHE A 76 2.82 17.89 -2.36
N ASP A 77 2.09 18.91 -2.75
CA ASP A 77 2.37 20.31 -2.39
C ASP A 77 2.28 20.54 -0.88
N LYS A 78 1.25 19.97 -0.21
CA LYS A 78 1.10 20.02 1.24
C LYS A 78 2.24 19.28 1.96
N ILE A 79 2.62 18.11 1.45
CA ILE A 79 3.73 17.32 1.98
C ILE A 79 5.05 18.09 1.85
N SER A 80 5.31 18.69 0.68
CA SER A 80 6.49 19.51 0.43
C SER A 80 6.61 20.67 1.41
N LYS A 81 5.51 21.41 1.64
CA LYS A 81 5.46 22.53 2.59
C LYS A 81 5.71 22.08 4.04
N ARG A 82 5.26 20.90 4.43
CA ARG A 82 5.33 20.40 5.81
C ARG A 82 6.66 19.73 6.14
N PHE A 83 7.19 18.91 5.23
CA PHE A 83 8.34 18.05 5.48
C PHE A 83 9.55 18.32 4.57
N GLY A 84 9.36 18.94 3.40
CA GLY A 84 10.42 19.26 2.43
C GLY A 84 10.99 18.04 1.69
N ARG A 85 10.86 16.82 2.24
CA ARG A 85 11.29 15.56 1.63
C ARG A 85 10.39 14.40 2.02
N LEU A 86 10.47 13.32 1.26
CA LEU A 86 9.97 12.00 1.63
C LEU A 86 11.09 10.97 1.54
N ASP A 87 11.11 10.03 2.48
CA ASP A 87 12.03 8.90 2.47
C ASP A 87 11.36 7.64 1.92
N GLY A 88 10.03 7.59 1.97
CA GLY A 88 9.28 6.51 1.34
C GLY A 88 7.84 6.85 1.01
N LEU A 89 7.36 6.15 -0.02
CA LEU A 89 5.96 6.11 -0.44
C LEU A 89 5.46 4.67 -0.35
N VAL A 90 4.33 4.46 0.32
CA VAL A 90 3.59 3.19 0.29
C VAL A 90 2.27 3.41 -0.43
N ASN A 91 2.16 2.92 -1.65
CA ASN A 91 0.92 2.89 -2.42
C ASN A 91 0.07 1.72 -1.92
N ASN A 92 -0.85 2.00 -1.00
CA ASN A 92 -1.73 1.02 -0.38
C ASN A 92 -3.21 1.24 -0.69
N ALA A 93 -3.61 2.45 -1.12
CA ALA A 93 -4.99 2.71 -1.52
C ALA A 93 -5.44 1.71 -2.60
N VAL A 94 -6.64 1.19 -2.42
CA VAL A 94 -7.22 0.15 -3.29
C VAL A 94 -8.73 0.35 -3.40
N TYR A 95 -9.26 0.04 -4.57
CA TYR A 95 -10.66 -0.18 -4.85
C TYR A 95 -10.82 -1.62 -5.32
N ASP A 96 -11.75 -2.36 -4.73
CA ASP A 96 -12.01 -3.76 -5.03
C ASP A 96 -13.52 -4.00 -4.94
N LYS A 97 -14.09 -4.51 -6.03
CA LYS A 97 -15.46 -5.00 -6.07
C LYS A 97 -15.53 -6.32 -6.83
N ILE A 98 -16.37 -7.20 -6.34
CA ILE A 98 -16.57 -8.52 -6.91
C ILE A 98 -17.69 -8.47 -7.93
N PHE A 99 -17.38 -8.84 -9.18
CA PHE A 99 -18.32 -8.99 -10.28
C PHE A 99 -17.93 -10.15 -11.15
N SER A 100 -18.91 -10.90 -11.65
CA SER A 100 -18.67 -11.83 -12.77
C SER A 100 -18.20 -11.05 -14.01
N ILE A 101 -17.52 -11.72 -14.94
CA ILE A 101 -17.08 -11.08 -16.19
C ILE A 101 -18.26 -10.54 -17.01
N GLU A 102 -19.43 -11.16 -16.89
CA GLU A 102 -20.64 -10.78 -17.62
C GLU A 102 -21.32 -9.55 -17.02
N ASP A 103 -21.26 -9.38 -15.68
CA ASP A 103 -21.92 -8.30 -14.94
C ASP A 103 -21.01 -7.08 -14.72
N LEU A 104 -19.70 -7.24 -14.94
CA LEU A 104 -18.72 -6.16 -14.75
C LEU A 104 -18.91 -5.06 -15.80
N SER A 105 -19.38 -3.88 -15.35
CA SER A 105 -19.52 -2.74 -16.24
C SER A 105 -18.17 -2.13 -16.61
N VAL A 106 -18.10 -1.48 -17.78
CA VAL A 106 -16.90 -0.73 -18.22
C VAL A 106 -16.54 0.38 -17.22
N GLU A 107 -17.53 0.99 -16.58
CA GLU A 107 -17.35 2.03 -15.59
C GLU A 107 -16.65 1.49 -14.32
N GLU A 108 -17.13 0.38 -13.76
CA GLU A 108 -16.51 -0.26 -12.60
C GLU A 108 -15.10 -0.77 -12.93
N TYR A 109 -14.91 -1.38 -14.10
CA TYR A 109 -13.58 -1.81 -14.56
C TYR A 109 -12.59 -0.64 -14.62
N ARG A 110 -13.00 0.48 -15.24
CA ARG A 110 -12.17 1.69 -15.34
C ARG A 110 -11.85 2.27 -13.96
N LYS A 111 -12.87 2.38 -13.10
CA LYS A 111 -12.68 2.91 -11.75
C LYS A 111 -11.64 2.12 -10.94
N GLU A 112 -11.65 0.81 -11.10
CA GLU A 112 -10.68 -0.06 -10.43
C GLU A 112 -9.26 0.15 -10.97
N LEU A 113 -9.11 0.28 -12.30
CA LEU A 113 -7.82 0.64 -12.89
C LEU A 113 -7.37 2.05 -12.51
N ASP A 114 -8.28 3.01 -12.44
CA ASP A 114 -7.97 4.39 -12.09
C ASP A 114 -7.41 4.50 -10.67
N VAL A 115 -7.98 3.78 -9.71
CA VAL A 115 -7.47 3.77 -8.33
C VAL A 115 -6.21 2.91 -8.22
N ASN A 116 -6.28 1.64 -8.68
CA ASN A 116 -5.26 0.64 -8.37
C ASN A 116 -4.00 0.75 -9.24
N VAL A 117 -4.11 1.31 -10.45
CA VAL A 117 -2.99 1.42 -11.39
C VAL A 117 -2.60 2.88 -11.61
N VAL A 118 -3.54 3.69 -12.11
CA VAL A 118 -3.27 5.11 -12.41
C VAL A 118 -2.94 5.87 -11.13
N GLY A 119 -3.67 5.65 -10.05
CA GLY A 119 -3.42 6.29 -8.76
C GLY A 119 -2.03 5.97 -8.19
N ARG A 120 -1.62 4.70 -8.25
CA ARG A 120 -0.26 4.29 -7.85
C ARG A 120 0.83 4.93 -8.72
N TRP A 121 0.60 5.02 -10.03
CA TRP A 121 1.49 5.72 -10.94
C TRP A 121 1.56 7.21 -10.65
N LEU A 122 0.41 7.88 -10.48
CA LEU A 122 0.36 9.32 -10.15
C LEU A 122 1.12 9.62 -8.86
N CYS A 123 0.84 8.87 -7.78
CA CYS A 123 1.54 9.04 -6.52
C CYS A 123 3.06 8.81 -6.68
N SER A 124 3.46 7.79 -7.42
CA SER A 124 4.89 7.53 -7.70
C SER A 124 5.53 8.67 -8.46
N LYS A 125 4.87 9.18 -9.51
CA LYS A 125 5.34 10.32 -10.34
C LYS A 125 5.54 11.58 -9.50
N TYR A 126 4.52 11.97 -8.72
CA TYR A 126 4.58 13.19 -7.92
C TYR A 126 5.42 13.09 -6.66
N ALA A 127 5.77 11.88 -6.22
CA ALA A 127 6.71 11.66 -5.12
C ALA A 127 8.18 11.89 -5.52
N ILE A 128 8.54 11.77 -6.80
CA ILE A 128 9.94 11.82 -7.26
C ILE A 128 10.68 13.06 -6.76
N PRO A 129 10.15 14.30 -6.84
CA PRO A 129 10.88 15.48 -6.38
C PRO A 129 11.25 15.42 -4.90
N LEU A 130 10.37 14.87 -4.05
CA LEU A 130 10.60 14.76 -2.60
C LEU A 130 11.48 13.54 -2.25
N LEU A 131 11.34 12.44 -2.97
CA LEU A 131 12.16 11.24 -2.78
C LEU A 131 13.62 11.45 -3.15
N LYS A 132 13.90 12.30 -4.15
CA LYS A 132 15.27 12.65 -4.56
C LYS A 132 16.09 13.33 -3.45
N GLU A 133 15.42 13.97 -2.51
CA GLU A 133 16.06 14.62 -1.35
C GLU A 133 16.40 13.62 -0.23
N SER A 134 15.98 12.37 -0.36
CA SER A 134 16.28 11.31 0.59
C SER A 134 17.61 10.63 0.30
N LYS A 135 18.30 10.21 1.35
CA LYS A 135 19.50 9.35 1.24
C LYS A 135 19.14 7.89 0.95
N ARG A 136 17.91 7.48 1.16
CA ARG A 136 17.43 6.10 0.94
C ARG A 136 15.99 6.05 0.46
N PRO A 137 15.70 6.61 -0.72
CA PRO A 137 14.32 6.71 -1.20
C PRO A 137 13.73 5.34 -1.57
N ARG A 138 12.48 5.09 -1.15
CA ARG A 138 11.77 3.81 -1.38
C ARG A 138 10.35 4.06 -1.86
N ILE A 139 9.89 3.24 -2.79
CA ILE A 139 8.47 3.11 -3.15
C ILE A 139 8.08 1.65 -2.93
N ILE A 140 7.01 1.44 -2.17
CA ILE A 140 6.43 0.11 -1.97
C ILE A 140 4.99 0.13 -2.49
N ASN A 141 4.68 -0.76 -3.41
CA ASN A 141 3.33 -0.97 -3.90
C ASN A 141 2.71 -2.18 -3.16
N ILE A 142 1.58 -1.97 -2.51
CA ILE A 142 0.81 -3.10 -1.96
C ILE A 142 -0.05 -3.64 -3.08
N ALA A 143 0.29 -4.84 -3.54
CA ALA A 143 -0.50 -5.57 -4.53
C ALA A 143 -1.23 -6.75 -3.85
N SER A 144 -1.49 -7.80 -4.59
CA SER A 144 -2.18 -9.00 -4.12
C SER A 144 -1.59 -10.26 -4.78
N ARG A 145 -1.68 -11.40 -4.06
CA ARG A 145 -1.44 -12.70 -4.70
C ARG A 145 -2.30 -12.91 -5.96
N LEU A 146 -3.45 -12.20 -6.04
CA LEU A 146 -4.39 -12.32 -7.15
C LEU A 146 -3.86 -11.71 -8.46
N GLY A 147 -2.84 -10.88 -8.41
CA GLY A 147 -2.08 -10.47 -9.59
C GLY A 147 -1.21 -11.58 -10.19
N THR A 148 -0.99 -12.68 -9.46
CA THR A 148 -0.23 -13.85 -9.96
C THR A 148 -1.13 -15.05 -10.24
N LYS A 149 -2.13 -15.31 -9.40
CA LYS A 149 -3.07 -16.42 -9.54
C LYS A 149 -4.49 -15.92 -9.33
N PRO A 150 -5.27 -15.77 -10.40
CA PRO A 150 -6.61 -15.20 -10.34
C PRO A 150 -7.61 -16.11 -9.62
N ILE A 151 -8.76 -15.53 -9.30
CA ILE A 151 -9.97 -16.23 -8.84
C ILE A 151 -11.15 -15.77 -9.69
N ASP A 152 -12.25 -16.49 -9.61
CA ASP A 152 -13.50 -16.13 -10.27
C ASP A 152 -14.03 -14.78 -9.73
N ASP A 153 -14.85 -14.12 -10.53
CA ASP A 153 -15.57 -12.87 -10.20
C ASP A 153 -14.66 -11.69 -9.79
N SER A 154 -13.38 -11.71 -10.16
CA SER A 154 -12.39 -10.70 -9.77
C SER A 154 -11.52 -10.22 -10.95
N VAL A 155 -12.08 -10.15 -12.16
CA VAL A 155 -11.33 -9.81 -13.38
C VAL A 155 -10.64 -8.46 -13.27
N ALA A 156 -11.35 -7.41 -12.84
CA ALA A 156 -10.80 -6.07 -12.72
C ALA A 156 -9.68 -6.03 -11.67
N TYR A 157 -9.92 -6.60 -10.50
CA TYR A 157 -8.95 -6.64 -9.42
C TYR A 157 -7.68 -7.43 -9.80
N CYS A 158 -7.83 -8.64 -10.31
CA CYS A 158 -6.68 -9.47 -10.71
C CYS A 158 -5.82 -8.78 -11.77
N THR A 159 -6.45 -8.15 -12.77
CA THR A 159 -5.73 -7.43 -13.83
C THR A 159 -5.04 -6.17 -13.30
N SER A 160 -5.69 -5.40 -12.41
CA SER A 160 -5.08 -4.22 -11.79
C SER A 160 -3.88 -4.56 -10.91
N GLU A 161 -3.95 -5.67 -10.16
CA GLU A 161 -2.87 -6.12 -9.30
C GLU A 161 -1.68 -6.68 -10.10
N ALA A 162 -1.95 -7.40 -11.21
CA ALA A 162 -0.90 -7.81 -12.15
C ALA A 162 -0.22 -6.60 -12.82
N ALA A 163 -1.01 -5.59 -13.23
CA ALA A 163 -0.49 -4.35 -13.76
C ALA A 163 0.39 -3.59 -12.73
N THR A 164 0.03 -3.63 -11.44
CA THR A 164 0.82 -3.04 -10.35
C THR A 164 2.19 -3.70 -10.21
N MET A 165 2.28 -5.03 -10.35
CA MET A 165 3.57 -5.74 -10.31
C MET A 165 4.46 -5.31 -11.48
N MET A 166 3.90 -5.18 -12.69
CA MET A 166 4.64 -4.69 -13.84
C MET A 166 5.02 -3.21 -13.71
N LEU A 167 4.11 -2.35 -13.20
CA LEU A 167 4.41 -0.95 -12.90
C LEU A 167 5.61 -0.83 -11.96
N THR A 168 5.70 -1.70 -10.95
CA THR A 168 6.83 -1.76 -10.02
C THR A 168 8.15 -2.00 -10.74
N GLN A 169 8.19 -2.97 -11.65
CA GLN A 169 9.40 -3.29 -12.42
C GLN A 169 9.79 -2.15 -13.35
N CYS A 170 8.83 -1.54 -14.05
CA CYS A 170 9.07 -0.38 -14.91
C CYS A 170 9.64 0.80 -14.10
N CYS A 171 9.02 1.12 -12.96
CA CYS A 171 9.50 2.18 -12.07
C CYS A 171 10.89 1.88 -11.50
N ALA A 172 11.15 0.65 -11.08
CA ALA A 172 12.45 0.24 -10.58
C ALA A 172 13.56 0.38 -11.65
N LEU A 173 13.26 -0.07 -12.88
CA LEU A 173 14.19 0.00 -14.00
C LEU A 173 14.54 1.46 -14.37
N GLU A 174 13.55 2.37 -14.30
CA GLU A 174 13.73 3.76 -14.69
C GLU A 174 14.25 4.65 -13.55
N LEU A 175 13.71 4.52 -12.33
CA LEU A 175 13.97 5.46 -11.25
C LEU A 175 15.26 5.15 -10.48
N THR A 176 15.65 3.86 -10.38
CA THR A 176 16.84 3.49 -9.62
C THR A 176 18.12 4.04 -10.23
N PRO A 177 18.41 3.87 -11.53
CA PRO A 177 19.66 4.40 -12.09
C PRO A 177 19.69 5.93 -12.15
N LYS A 178 18.52 6.59 -12.24
CA LYS A 178 18.43 8.05 -12.32
C LYS A 178 18.51 8.74 -10.96
N TYR A 179 17.90 8.15 -9.93
CA TYR A 179 17.62 8.82 -8.66
C TYR A 179 17.89 7.98 -7.42
N GLY A 180 18.36 6.74 -7.57
CA GLY A 180 18.57 5.81 -6.46
C GLY A 180 17.29 5.28 -5.80
N ILE A 181 16.10 5.61 -6.36
CA ILE A 181 14.81 5.20 -5.80
C ILE A 181 14.60 3.71 -6.05
N LYS A 182 14.51 2.91 -4.99
CA LYS A 182 14.16 1.48 -5.09
C LYS A 182 12.64 1.33 -5.07
N VAL A 183 12.12 0.46 -5.94
CA VAL A 183 10.69 0.23 -6.05
C VAL A 183 10.41 -1.26 -5.96
N ASN A 184 9.58 -1.68 -4.98
CA ASN A 184 9.23 -3.08 -4.77
C ASN A 184 7.73 -3.23 -4.51
N THR A 185 7.25 -4.45 -4.66
CA THR A 185 5.86 -4.84 -4.36
C THR A 185 5.83 -5.75 -3.14
N VAL A 186 4.79 -5.63 -2.33
CA VAL A 186 4.39 -6.63 -1.33
C VAL A 186 3.03 -7.17 -1.72
N SER A 187 2.92 -8.49 -1.87
CA SER A 187 1.69 -9.18 -2.28
C SER A 187 1.16 -10.08 -1.16
N PRO A 188 0.26 -9.56 -0.30
CA PRO A 188 -0.41 -10.38 0.69
C PRO A 188 -1.43 -11.33 0.04
N SER A 189 -1.83 -12.35 0.78
CA SER A 189 -3.07 -13.08 0.58
C SER A 189 -4.19 -12.46 1.41
N MET A 190 -5.33 -13.15 1.51
CA MET A 190 -6.42 -12.74 2.39
C MET A 190 -5.89 -12.46 3.80
N THR A 191 -6.08 -11.23 4.23
CA THR A 191 -5.56 -10.71 5.50
C THR A 191 -6.73 -10.32 6.41
N LEU A 192 -6.68 -10.72 7.66
CA LEU A 192 -7.70 -10.42 8.68
C LEU A 192 -7.66 -8.94 9.08
N THR A 193 -8.18 -8.10 8.22
CA THR A 193 -8.45 -6.69 8.51
C THR A 193 -9.81 -6.54 9.19
N PRO A 194 -10.13 -5.36 9.80
CA PRO A 194 -11.48 -5.07 10.27
C PRO A 194 -12.56 -5.22 9.18
N PHE A 195 -12.24 -4.87 7.95
CA PHE A 195 -13.13 -5.05 6.79
C PHE A 195 -13.37 -6.55 6.53
N ALA A 196 -12.32 -7.36 6.43
CA ALA A 196 -12.45 -8.79 6.17
C ALA A 196 -13.27 -9.50 7.25
N ARG A 197 -13.06 -9.14 8.54
CA ARG A 197 -13.83 -9.70 9.66
C ARG A 197 -15.33 -9.38 9.61
N LYS A 198 -15.72 -8.27 8.96
CA LYS A 198 -17.13 -7.89 8.76
C LYS A 198 -17.74 -8.51 7.50
N SER A 199 -16.91 -8.83 6.50
CA SER A 199 -17.36 -9.28 5.16
C SER A 199 -17.46 -10.80 5.02
N TYR A 200 -16.75 -11.57 5.86
CA TYR A 200 -16.68 -13.02 5.77
C TYR A 200 -17.17 -13.68 7.06
N THR A 201 -17.87 -14.82 6.93
CA THR A 201 -18.26 -15.67 8.05
C THR A 201 -17.05 -16.39 8.65
N GLU A 202 -17.20 -16.89 9.87
CA GLU A 202 -16.13 -17.68 10.52
C GLU A 202 -15.84 -18.98 9.76
N GLU A 203 -16.85 -19.60 9.14
CA GLU A 203 -16.68 -20.76 8.29
C GLU A 203 -15.83 -20.46 7.06
N GLU A 204 -16.11 -19.38 6.33
CA GLU A 204 -15.33 -18.96 5.16
C GLU A 204 -13.88 -18.63 5.54
N ILE A 205 -13.68 -17.94 6.67
CA ILE A 205 -12.35 -17.66 7.22
C ILE A 205 -11.60 -18.96 7.50
N LYS A 206 -12.24 -19.92 8.18
CA LYS A 206 -11.65 -21.21 8.53
C LYS A 206 -11.35 -22.08 7.31
N GLU A 207 -12.26 -22.10 6.35
CA GLU A 207 -12.07 -22.84 5.10
C GLU A 207 -10.88 -22.28 4.30
N THR A 208 -10.82 -20.94 4.16
CA THR A 208 -9.72 -20.27 3.47
C THR A 208 -8.39 -20.49 4.20
N ALA A 209 -8.37 -20.43 5.53
CA ALA A 209 -7.19 -20.76 6.34
C ALA A 209 -6.72 -22.21 6.12
N ASN A 210 -7.64 -23.17 6.04
CA ASN A 210 -7.30 -24.58 5.82
C ASN A 210 -6.69 -24.84 4.43
N ARG A 211 -7.08 -24.06 3.42
CA ARG A 211 -6.50 -24.13 2.07
C ARG A 211 -5.08 -23.56 2.03
N ASN A 212 -4.74 -22.64 2.93
CA ASN A 212 -3.40 -22.06 3.01
C ASN A 212 -2.41 -23.10 3.58
N PRO A 213 -1.22 -23.30 2.99
CA PRO A 213 -0.18 -24.16 3.57
C PRO A 213 0.18 -23.82 5.02
N SER A 214 0.20 -22.54 5.37
CA SER A 214 0.46 -22.08 6.75
C SER A 214 -0.70 -22.27 7.71
N LYS A 215 -1.84 -22.84 7.26
CA LYS A 215 -3.03 -23.15 8.07
C LYS A 215 -3.62 -21.97 8.85
N ARG A 216 -3.38 -20.77 8.36
CA ARG A 216 -3.97 -19.53 8.87
C ARG A 216 -4.11 -18.50 7.75
N LEU A 217 -4.93 -17.49 7.96
CA LEU A 217 -4.94 -16.27 7.16
C LEU A 217 -3.78 -15.35 7.55
N GLY A 218 -3.46 -14.40 6.68
CA GLY A 218 -2.55 -13.32 7.02
C GLY A 218 -3.13 -12.42 8.11
N GLU A 219 -2.28 -11.90 8.96
CA GLU A 219 -2.59 -10.79 9.87
C GLU A 219 -1.98 -9.50 9.32
N VAL A 220 -2.53 -8.35 9.70
CA VAL A 220 -2.01 -7.04 9.28
C VAL A 220 -0.50 -6.95 9.53
N LYS A 221 -0.03 -7.42 10.69
CA LYS A 221 1.40 -7.41 11.05
C LYS A 221 2.29 -8.20 10.10
N ASP A 222 1.79 -9.25 9.43
CA ASP A 222 2.60 -10.03 8.50
C ASP A 222 3.01 -9.17 7.29
N THR A 223 2.06 -8.37 6.76
CA THR A 223 2.32 -7.44 5.66
C THR A 223 3.14 -6.24 6.14
N VAL A 224 2.82 -5.69 7.30
CA VAL A 224 3.54 -4.56 7.91
C VAL A 224 5.03 -4.88 8.04
N ASN A 225 5.38 -6.04 8.60
CA ASN A 225 6.78 -6.46 8.78
C ASN A 225 7.55 -6.51 7.45
N ALA A 226 6.91 -7.02 6.39
CA ALA A 226 7.51 -7.07 5.05
C ALA A 226 7.73 -5.66 4.47
N VAL A 227 6.75 -4.78 4.64
CA VAL A 227 6.86 -3.38 4.19
C VAL A 227 7.97 -2.65 4.93
N LEU A 228 8.03 -2.74 6.27
CA LEU A 228 9.09 -2.10 7.03
C LEU A 228 10.48 -2.65 6.68
N PHE A 229 10.60 -3.94 6.44
CA PHE A 229 11.85 -4.53 5.94
C PHE A 229 12.27 -3.89 4.62
N LEU A 230 11.36 -3.79 3.63
CA LEU A 230 11.66 -3.20 2.33
C LEU A 230 11.90 -1.68 2.38
N LEU A 231 11.30 -0.97 3.34
CA LEU A 231 11.57 0.45 3.60
C LEU A 231 12.93 0.68 4.29
N SER A 232 13.52 -0.34 4.90
CA SER A 232 14.76 -0.22 5.67
C SER A 232 16.02 -0.30 4.79
N ASP A 233 17.17 0.00 5.38
CA ASP A 233 18.50 -0.16 4.78
C ASP A 233 18.88 -1.63 4.51
N LYS A 234 18.23 -2.56 5.19
CA LYS A 234 18.49 -4.01 5.03
C LYS A 234 18.03 -4.56 3.69
N ALA A 235 17.13 -3.85 3.00
CA ALA A 235 16.63 -4.19 1.67
C ALA A 235 17.32 -3.41 0.54
N ASP A 236 18.51 -2.84 0.77
CA ASP A 236 19.15 -1.93 -0.18
C ASP A 236 19.49 -2.57 -1.54
N TYR A 237 19.69 -3.88 -1.59
CA TYR A 237 19.96 -4.61 -2.84
C TYR A 237 18.70 -5.30 -3.43
N ILE A 238 17.49 -5.02 -2.87
CA ILE A 238 16.21 -5.54 -3.37
C ILE A 238 15.52 -4.44 -4.18
N ASN A 239 15.26 -4.71 -5.46
CA ASN A 239 14.68 -3.73 -6.38
C ASN A 239 13.93 -4.40 -7.52
N GLY A 240 12.70 -3.95 -7.81
CA GLY A 240 11.82 -4.53 -8.83
C GLY A 240 11.17 -5.85 -8.43
N GLU A 241 11.28 -6.25 -7.15
CA GLU A 241 10.81 -7.53 -6.65
C GLU A 241 9.35 -7.49 -6.20
N ASN A 242 8.68 -8.64 -6.31
CA ASN A 242 7.37 -8.91 -5.71
C ASN A 242 7.53 -9.86 -4.52
N LEU A 243 7.52 -9.32 -3.31
CA LEU A 243 7.60 -10.09 -2.08
C LEU A 243 6.22 -10.66 -1.71
N ASN A 244 6.06 -11.96 -1.90
CA ASN A 244 4.84 -12.67 -1.55
C ASN A 244 4.73 -12.89 -0.03
N VAL A 245 3.70 -12.31 0.60
CA VAL A 245 3.35 -12.47 2.03
C VAL A 245 2.02 -13.20 2.13
N ASN A 246 2.00 -14.48 1.74
CA ASN A 246 0.77 -15.19 1.44
C ASN A 246 0.66 -16.59 2.07
N GLY A 247 1.54 -16.93 3.00
CA GLY A 247 1.52 -18.24 3.69
C GLY A 247 1.74 -19.44 2.76
N GLY A 248 2.27 -19.22 1.56
CA GLY A 248 2.55 -20.29 0.58
C GLY A 248 1.35 -20.68 -0.29
N ILE A 249 0.25 -19.92 -0.32
CA ILE A 249 -0.97 -20.26 -1.07
C ILE A 249 -0.73 -20.38 -2.59
N LEU A 250 0.32 -19.74 -3.13
CA LEU A 250 0.69 -19.83 -4.55
C LEU A 250 1.44 -21.11 -4.90
N LEU A 251 1.88 -21.90 -3.92
CA LEU A 251 2.63 -23.15 -4.14
C LEU A 251 1.72 -24.36 -4.47
N LYS A 252 0.39 -24.16 -4.47
CA LYS A 252 -0.60 -25.20 -4.73
C LYS A 252 -1.40 -24.92 -5.99
#